data_79466f47a51f17b8820e3df5683d5b3e
#
_entry.id   79466f47a51f17b8820e3df5683d5b3e
#
_cell.length_a   1.000
_cell.length_b   1.000
_cell.length_c   1.000
_cell.angle_alpha   90.00
_cell.angle_beta   90.00
_cell.angle_gamma   90.00
#
_symmetry.space_group_name_H-M   'P 1'
#
loop_
_entity.id
_entity.type
_entity.pdbx_description
1 polymer ?
#
loop_
_entity_poly.entity_id
_entity_poly.type
_entity_poly.pdbx_seq_one_letter_code
_entity_poly.pdbx_strand_id
1 'polypeptide(L)'
;LLSGAELLDSGEIYIEDNKVNIDSPSVAQENGIGVIHQELITMDTLSVAENIFVGQLPIDKKTRLIDWKSAQKKSSEVLSLLNSDIDPKSIVGTLSIYEKQIVEVAKAIHKNTKILIMDEPTAALSEKDSKSLFEVIDRLSKQGVGIIYISHRIEEVFNITDRITVMRDGKLIGTKLTKGAKQKEIILI
;
A
#
# COMPACT_ATOMS: atom_id res chain seq x y z
N LEU A 1 6.79 7.01 11.44
CA LEU A 1 6.63 6.15 12.61
C LEU A 1 6.16 4.75 12.21
N LEU A 2 4.92 4.56 11.72
CA LEU A 2 4.37 3.23 11.39
C LEU A 2 5.17 2.50 10.29
N SER A 3 5.82 3.23 9.39
CA SER A 3 6.71 2.66 8.37
C SER A 3 8.08 2.20 8.92
N GLY A 4 8.40 2.56 10.16
CA GLY A 4 9.72 2.30 10.75
C GLY A 4 10.85 3.19 10.24
N ALA A 5 10.52 4.24 9.45
CA ALA A 5 11.53 5.19 8.97
C ALA A 5 11.99 6.17 10.06
N GLU A 6 11.12 6.45 11.01
CA GLU A 6 11.39 7.34 12.16
C GLU A 6 11.01 6.62 13.44
N LEU A 7 11.82 6.84 14.50
CA LEU A 7 11.57 6.27 15.81
C LEU A 7 10.44 7.03 16.55
N LEU A 8 9.79 6.33 17.45
CA LEU A 8 8.78 6.90 18.33
C LEU A 8 9.45 7.62 19.51
N ASP A 9 9.21 8.92 19.67
CA ASP A 9 9.73 9.67 20.81
C ASP A 9 9.01 9.30 22.11
N SER A 10 7.68 9.06 22.03
CA SER A 10 6.85 8.70 23.17
C SER A 10 5.53 8.08 22.72
N GLY A 11 4.85 7.38 23.62
CA GLY A 11 3.59 6.68 23.33
C GLY A 11 3.81 5.21 23.03
N GLU A 12 2.80 4.54 22.52
CA GLU A 12 2.81 3.11 22.28
C GLU A 12 2.03 2.78 21.01
N ILE A 13 2.48 1.76 20.29
CA ILE A 13 1.80 1.24 19.09
C ILE A 13 1.27 -0.15 19.44
N TYR A 14 0.01 -0.39 19.06
CA TYR A 14 -0.65 -1.68 19.22
C TYR A 14 -1.17 -2.16 17.86
N ILE A 15 -0.92 -3.43 17.54
CA ILE A 15 -1.48 -4.12 16.38
C ILE A 15 -2.19 -5.38 16.91
N GLU A 16 -3.49 -5.52 16.64
CA GLU A 16 -4.30 -6.64 17.14
C GLU A 16 -4.13 -6.83 18.66
N ASP A 17 -4.24 -5.73 19.44
CA ASP A 17 -4.07 -5.67 20.90
C ASP A 17 -2.67 -6.04 21.42
N ASN A 18 -1.72 -6.34 20.55
CA ASN A 18 -0.33 -6.60 20.92
C ASN A 18 0.49 -5.31 20.80
N LYS A 19 1.20 -4.96 21.89
CA LYS A 19 2.16 -3.87 21.86
C LYS A 19 3.33 -4.25 20.95
N VAL A 20 3.65 -3.38 19.99
CA VAL A 20 4.76 -3.56 19.05
C VAL A 20 5.75 -2.39 19.17
N ASN A 21 7.02 -2.70 18.99
CA ASN A 21 8.06 -1.70 18.85
C ASN A 21 8.53 -1.71 17.38
N ILE A 22 8.31 -0.60 16.68
CA ILE A 22 8.67 -0.47 15.26
C ILE A 22 9.88 0.46 15.20
N ASP A 23 11.06 -0.14 15.06
CA ASP A 23 12.35 0.55 15.03
C ASP A 23 13.02 0.54 13.65
N SER A 24 12.43 -0.17 12.70
CA SER A 24 12.93 -0.26 11.32
C SER A 24 11.84 -0.64 10.33
N PRO A 25 12.01 -0.35 9.02
CA PRO A 25 11.08 -0.79 7.99
C PRO A 25 10.91 -2.31 7.91
N SER A 26 11.95 -3.07 8.24
CA SER A 26 11.87 -4.54 8.30
C SER A 26 10.90 -4.98 9.39
N VAL A 27 11.01 -4.42 10.59
CA VAL A 27 10.10 -4.72 11.71
C VAL A 27 8.68 -4.27 11.43
N ALA A 28 8.48 -3.12 10.77
CA ALA A 28 7.14 -2.71 10.32
C ALA A 28 6.53 -3.78 9.39
N GLN A 29 7.31 -4.26 8.42
CA GLN A 29 6.88 -5.28 7.48
C GLN A 29 6.59 -6.64 8.15
N GLU A 30 7.42 -7.07 9.11
CA GLU A 30 7.22 -8.29 9.90
C GLU A 30 5.92 -8.24 10.72
N ASN A 31 5.51 -7.04 11.16
CA ASN A 31 4.23 -6.80 11.83
C ASN A 31 3.05 -6.63 10.86
N GLY A 32 3.26 -6.86 9.57
CA GLY A 32 2.22 -6.79 8.55
C GLY A 32 1.88 -5.38 8.08
N ILE A 33 2.78 -4.41 8.23
CA ILE A 33 2.60 -3.06 7.71
C ILE A 33 3.27 -2.94 6.34
N GLY A 34 2.47 -2.68 5.30
CA GLY A 34 2.92 -2.32 3.97
C GLY A 34 2.84 -0.81 3.76
N VAL A 35 3.76 -0.25 3.00
CA VAL A 35 3.77 1.19 2.69
C VAL A 35 3.92 1.39 1.19
N ILE A 36 3.07 2.23 0.64
CA ILE A 36 3.17 2.75 -0.72
C ILE A 36 3.50 4.23 -0.59
N HIS A 37 4.64 4.62 -1.12
CA HIS A 37 5.13 5.99 -1.09
C HIS A 37 4.52 6.82 -2.24
N GLN A 38 4.56 8.13 -2.09
CA GLN A 38 4.09 9.09 -3.09
C GLN A 38 4.84 8.93 -4.43
N GLU A 39 6.15 8.69 -4.37
CA GLU A 39 6.95 8.38 -5.55
C GLU A 39 6.95 6.86 -5.81
N LEU A 40 6.77 6.47 -7.07
CA LEU A 40 6.86 5.08 -7.48
C LEU A 40 8.30 4.58 -7.35
N ILE A 41 8.51 3.59 -6.49
CA ILE A 41 9.83 2.97 -6.24
C ILE A 41 9.92 1.67 -7.04
N THR A 42 9.72 1.76 -8.36
CA THR A 42 9.85 0.62 -9.27
C THR A 42 11.22 0.57 -9.92
N MET A 43 11.69 -0.65 -10.20
CA MET A 43 12.89 -0.90 -10.98
C MET A 43 12.48 -1.13 -12.44
N ASP A 44 12.53 -0.10 -13.25
CA ASP A 44 12.02 -0.08 -14.62
C ASP A 44 12.67 -1.10 -15.56
N THR A 45 13.88 -1.53 -15.29
CA THR A 45 14.62 -2.51 -16.09
C THR A 45 14.30 -3.96 -15.72
N LEU A 46 13.60 -4.18 -14.61
CA LEU A 46 13.25 -5.50 -14.12
C LEU A 46 11.81 -5.87 -14.50
N SER A 47 11.52 -7.18 -14.49
CA SER A 47 10.17 -7.69 -14.68
C SER A 47 9.25 -7.36 -13.49
N VAL A 48 7.96 -7.45 -13.70
CA VAL A 48 6.94 -7.29 -12.66
C VAL A 48 7.16 -8.29 -11.52
N ALA A 49 7.47 -9.55 -11.83
CA ALA A 49 7.75 -10.56 -10.81
C ALA A 49 8.99 -10.21 -9.98
N GLU A 50 10.05 -9.68 -10.60
CA GLU A 50 11.24 -9.22 -9.89
C GLU A 50 10.94 -8.02 -8.98
N ASN A 51 10.13 -7.08 -9.45
CA ASN A 51 9.73 -5.92 -8.65
C ASN A 51 8.89 -6.34 -7.43
N ILE A 52 7.90 -7.23 -7.61
CA ILE A 52 7.05 -7.71 -6.50
C ILE A 52 7.89 -8.42 -5.44
N PHE A 53 8.86 -9.25 -5.85
CA PHE A 53 9.69 -10.05 -4.95
C PHE A 53 11.09 -9.47 -4.71
N VAL A 54 11.31 -8.18 -4.96
CA VAL A 54 12.61 -7.55 -4.74
C VAL A 54 13.12 -7.80 -3.32
N GLY A 55 14.37 -8.30 -3.22
CA GLY A 55 14.99 -8.68 -1.96
C GLY A 55 14.51 -10.02 -1.35
N GLN A 56 13.51 -10.69 -1.95
CA GLN A 56 12.91 -11.94 -1.43
C GLN A 56 12.47 -12.88 -2.54
N LEU A 57 13.24 -12.95 -3.62
CA LEU A 57 12.96 -13.88 -4.72
C LEU A 57 12.92 -15.32 -4.19
N PRO A 58 11.91 -16.12 -4.59
CA PRO A 58 11.83 -17.53 -4.22
C PRO A 58 13.08 -18.29 -4.67
N ILE A 59 13.61 -19.14 -3.79
CA ILE A 59 14.78 -19.99 -4.05
C ILE A 59 14.36 -21.45 -4.04
N ASP A 60 14.73 -22.19 -5.06
CA ASP A 60 14.58 -23.64 -5.10
C ASP A 60 15.51 -24.27 -4.04
N LYS A 61 14.92 -25.06 -3.13
CA LYS A 61 15.64 -25.63 -1.99
C LYS A 61 16.71 -26.67 -2.39
N LYS A 62 16.58 -27.29 -3.57
CA LYS A 62 17.51 -28.32 -4.05
C LYS A 62 18.68 -27.71 -4.80
N THR A 63 18.39 -26.79 -5.73
CA THR A 63 19.39 -26.20 -6.61
C THR A 63 20.04 -24.94 -6.03
N ARG A 64 19.41 -24.29 -5.03
CA ARG A 64 19.75 -22.97 -4.47
C ARG A 64 19.74 -21.84 -5.50
N LEU A 65 19.09 -22.06 -6.65
CA LEU A 65 18.88 -21.04 -7.68
C LEU A 65 17.52 -20.38 -7.50
N ILE A 66 17.34 -19.21 -8.12
CA ILE A 66 16.05 -18.50 -8.12
C ILE A 66 15.02 -19.37 -8.85
N ASP A 67 13.90 -19.61 -8.19
CA ASP A 67 12.74 -20.29 -8.77
C ASP A 67 11.82 -19.28 -9.48
N TRP A 68 12.18 -18.97 -10.71
CA TRP A 68 11.42 -18.05 -11.57
C TRP A 68 9.98 -18.50 -11.81
N LYS A 69 9.73 -19.81 -11.89
CA LYS A 69 8.40 -20.35 -12.08
C LYS A 69 7.51 -20.04 -10.86
N SER A 70 8.05 -20.23 -9.67
CA SER A 70 7.39 -19.90 -8.41
C SER A 70 7.16 -18.39 -8.29
N ALA A 71 8.16 -17.56 -8.62
CA ALA A 71 8.04 -16.11 -8.60
C ALA A 71 6.91 -15.63 -9.51
N GLN A 72 6.88 -16.06 -10.77
CA GLN A 72 5.85 -15.69 -11.74
C GLN A 72 4.47 -16.16 -11.31
N LYS A 73 4.32 -17.40 -10.82
CA LYS A 73 3.05 -17.94 -10.35
C LYS A 73 2.51 -17.12 -9.18
N LYS A 74 3.31 -16.87 -8.16
CA LYS A 74 2.91 -16.06 -7.00
C LYS A 74 2.58 -14.61 -7.38
N SER A 75 3.33 -14.02 -8.32
CA SER A 75 3.01 -12.69 -8.85
C SER A 75 1.65 -12.67 -9.53
N SER A 76 1.34 -13.68 -10.37
CA SER A 76 0.01 -13.79 -11.00
C SER A 76 -1.12 -13.93 -9.95
N GLU A 77 -0.89 -14.71 -8.89
CA GLU A 77 -1.86 -14.87 -7.80
C GLU A 77 -2.15 -13.53 -7.11
N VAL A 78 -1.11 -12.77 -6.77
CA VAL A 78 -1.26 -11.45 -6.14
C VAL A 78 -1.91 -10.44 -7.09
N LEU A 79 -1.50 -10.38 -8.35
CA LEU A 79 -2.11 -9.50 -9.35
C LEU A 79 -3.58 -9.83 -9.58
N SER A 80 -3.95 -11.10 -9.58
CA SER A 80 -5.35 -11.54 -9.69
C SER A 80 -6.20 -11.08 -8.50
N LEU A 81 -5.65 -11.04 -7.27
CA LEU A 81 -6.34 -10.45 -6.11
C LEU A 81 -6.65 -8.96 -6.33
N LEU A 82 -5.81 -8.26 -7.07
CA LEU A 82 -5.99 -6.85 -7.44
C LEU A 82 -6.86 -6.66 -8.70
N ASN A 83 -7.37 -7.74 -9.29
CA ASN A 83 -8.11 -7.73 -10.56
C ASN A 83 -7.29 -7.13 -11.70
N SER A 84 -6.03 -7.51 -11.78
CA SER A 84 -5.07 -7.02 -12.77
C SER A 84 -4.57 -8.16 -13.65
N ASP A 85 -4.57 -7.95 -14.95
CA ASP A 85 -4.11 -8.89 -15.97
C ASP A 85 -2.65 -8.62 -16.41
N ILE A 86 -1.88 -7.85 -15.62
CA ILE A 86 -0.47 -7.57 -15.92
C ILE A 86 0.30 -8.88 -15.95
N ASP A 87 1.04 -9.12 -17.05
CA ASP A 87 1.92 -10.29 -17.15
C ASP A 87 3.13 -10.12 -16.20
N PRO A 88 3.35 -11.05 -15.27
CA PRO A 88 4.54 -11.04 -14.39
C PRO A 88 5.88 -10.96 -15.10
N LYS A 89 5.94 -11.30 -16.38
CA LYS A 89 7.16 -11.23 -17.21
C LYS A 89 7.37 -9.87 -17.86
N SER A 90 6.36 -9.02 -17.91
CA SER A 90 6.48 -7.68 -18.50
C SER A 90 7.55 -6.86 -17.79
N ILE A 91 8.30 -6.08 -18.54
CA ILE A 91 9.29 -5.14 -18.01
C ILE A 91 8.55 -3.91 -17.48
N VAL A 92 8.78 -3.56 -16.21
CA VAL A 92 8.03 -2.51 -15.53
C VAL A 92 8.13 -1.16 -16.23
N GLY A 93 9.27 -0.84 -16.86
CA GLY A 93 9.44 0.39 -17.63
C GLY A 93 8.49 0.54 -18.82
N THR A 94 7.86 -0.53 -19.30
CA THR A 94 6.88 -0.50 -20.40
C THR A 94 5.45 -0.28 -19.94
N LEU A 95 5.20 -0.32 -18.64
CA LEU A 95 3.88 -0.21 -18.05
C LEU A 95 3.43 1.25 -17.95
N SER A 96 2.12 1.47 -17.97
CA SER A 96 1.50 2.75 -17.62
C SER A 96 1.74 3.10 -16.14
N ILE A 97 1.54 4.37 -15.79
CA ILE A 97 1.68 4.82 -14.39
C ILE A 97 0.72 4.06 -13.47
N TYR A 98 -0.52 3.83 -13.91
CA TYR A 98 -1.50 3.04 -13.16
C TYR A 98 -1.03 1.60 -12.94
N GLU A 99 -0.52 0.92 -13.98
CA GLU A 99 -0.02 -0.44 -13.85
C GLU A 99 1.20 -0.51 -12.92
N LYS A 100 2.10 0.47 -12.98
CA LYS A 100 3.21 0.58 -12.01
C LYS A 100 2.69 0.75 -10.58
N GLN A 101 1.62 1.52 -10.38
CA GLN A 101 0.96 1.66 -9.07
C GLN A 101 0.41 0.31 -8.59
N ILE A 102 -0.22 -0.47 -9.47
CA ILE A 102 -0.68 -1.82 -9.14
C ILE A 102 0.48 -2.75 -8.77
N VAL A 103 1.63 -2.64 -9.45
CA VAL A 103 2.84 -3.41 -9.08
C VAL A 103 3.33 -3.03 -7.68
N GLU A 104 3.32 -1.74 -7.30
CA GLU A 104 3.66 -1.30 -5.94
C GLU A 104 2.66 -1.82 -4.89
N VAL A 105 1.35 -1.81 -5.20
CA VAL A 105 0.35 -2.42 -4.33
C VAL A 105 0.62 -3.92 -4.18
N ALA A 106 0.86 -4.63 -5.29
CA ALA A 106 1.17 -6.07 -5.28
C ALA A 106 2.43 -6.37 -4.44
N LYS A 107 3.47 -5.56 -4.58
CA LYS A 107 4.70 -5.62 -3.79
C LYS A 107 4.46 -5.39 -2.30
N ALA A 108 3.56 -4.49 -1.94
CA ALA A 108 3.21 -4.25 -0.55
C ALA A 108 2.43 -5.42 0.06
N ILE A 109 1.45 -6.00 -0.66
CA ILE A 109 0.51 -6.98 -0.09
C ILE A 109 0.97 -8.44 -0.16
N HIS A 110 1.97 -8.78 -0.98
CA HIS A 110 2.40 -10.18 -1.17
C HIS A 110 2.91 -10.85 0.13
N LYS A 111 3.17 -10.08 1.18
CA LYS A 111 3.71 -10.51 2.47
C LYS A 111 2.66 -10.62 3.58
N ASN A 112 1.42 -10.93 3.28
CA ASN A 112 0.33 -10.99 4.25
C ASN A 112 0.14 -9.67 5.03
N THR A 113 0.14 -8.56 4.31
CA THR A 113 -0.05 -7.23 4.87
C THR A 113 -1.41 -7.12 5.55
N LYS A 114 -1.40 -6.69 6.80
CA LYS A 114 -2.60 -6.42 7.62
C LYS A 114 -3.01 -4.97 7.54
N ILE A 115 -2.03 -4.08 7.42
CA ILE A 115 -2.21 -2.62 7.36
C ILE A 115 -1.44 -2.10 6.15
N LEU A 116 -2.13 -1.43 5.24
CA LEU A 116 -1.54 -0.81 4.06
C LEU A 116 -1.63 0.71 4.19
N ILE A 117 -0.48 1.36 4.24
CA ILE A 117 -0.36 2.82 4.24
C ILE A 117 -0.15 3.27 2.80
N MET A 118 -0.97 4.19 2.33
CA MET A 118 -0.90 4.77 0.99
C MET A 118 -0.74 6.28 1.10
N ASP A 119 0.41 6.78 0.66
CA ASP A 119 0.75 8.20 0.70
C ASP A 119 0.57 8.81 -0.69
N GLU A 120 -0.49 9.62 -0.84
CA GLU A 120 -0.91 10.29 -2.10
C GLU A 120 -0.89 9.37 -3.35
N PRO A 121 -1.48 8.14 -3.31
CA PRO A 121 -1.29 7.15 -4.37
C PRO A 121 -1.93 7.54 -5.71
N THR A 122 -2.74 8.59 -5.75
CA THR A 122 -3.43 9.11 -6.95
C THR A 122 -2.79 10.35 -7.55
N ALA A 123 -1.69 10.85 -6.97
CA ALA A 123 -1.10 12.14 -7.35
C ALA A 123 -0.76 12.24 -8.86
N ALA A 124 -0.29 11.14 -9.46
CA ALA A 124 0.11 11.05 -10.87
C ALA A 124 -0.94 10.33 -11.76
N LEU A 125 -2.10 9.95 -11.22
CA LEU A 125 -3.12 9.17 -11.92
C LEU A 125 -4.18 10.07 -12.58
N SER A 126 -4.75 9.59 -13.68
CA SER A 126 -5.96 10.18 -14.25
C SER A 126 -7.17 9.91 -13.33
N GLU A 127 -8.27 10.65 -13.51
CA GLU A 127 -9.51 10.40 -12.76
C GLU A 127 -10.05 8.96 -12.96
N LYS A 128 -9.92 8.43 -14.17
CA LYS A 128 -10.32 7.06 -14.50
C LYS A 128 -9.47 6.06 -13.72
N ASP A 129 -8.16 6.23 -13.73
CA ASP A 129 -7.21 5.33 -13.07
C ASP A 129 -7.36 5.41 -11.55
N SER A 130 -7.62 6.61 -11.00
CA SER A 130 -7.91 6.80 -9.58
C SER A 130 -9.15 6.01 -9.15
N LYS A 131 -10.22 6.02 -9.95
CA LYS A 131 -11.42 5.21 -9.68
C LYS A 131 -11.11 3.72 -9.67
N SER A 132 -10.31 3.24 -10.64
CA SER A 132 -9.89 1.84 -10.66
C SER A 132 -9.03 1.48 -9.44
N LEU A 133 -8.16 2.37 -8.98
CA LEU A 133 -7.40 2.16 -7.74
C LEU A 133 -8.32 2.11 -6.51
N PHE A 134 -9.38 2.92 -6.45
CA PHE A 134 -10.36 2.88 -5.35
C PHE A 134 -11.12 1.54 -5.29
N GLU A 135 -11.41 0.92 -6.43
CA GLU A 135 -11.99 -0.42 -6.47
C GLU A 135 -11.02 -1.48 -5.90
N VAL A 136 -9.73 -1.32 -6.17
CA VAL A 136 -8.69 -2.17 -5.58
C VAL A 136 -8.62 -1.98 -4.05
N ILE A 137 -8.63 -0.73 -3.58
CA ILE A 137 -8.63 -0.40 -2.14
C ILE A 137 -9.86 -1.00 -1.43
N ASP A 138 -11.06 -0.81 -1.99
CA ASP A 138 -12.31 -1.37 -1.45
C ASP A 138 -12.24 -2.90 -1.35
N ARG A 139 -11.69 -3.56 -2.37
CA ARG A 139 -11.50 -5.01 -2.37
C ARG A 139 -10.55 -5.47 -1.27
N LEU A 140 -9.41 -4.82 -1.11
CA LEU A 140 -8.45 -5.13 -0.05
C LEU A 140 -9.05 -4.92 1.34
N SER A 141 -9.79 -3.83 1.53
CA SER A 141 -10.51 -3.55 2.77
C SER A 141 -11.53 -4.64 3.09
N LYS A 142 -12.31 -5.11 2.11
CA LYS A 142 -13.26 -6.23 2.26
C LYS A 142 -12.59 -7.57 2.58
N GLN A 143 -11.31 -7.72 2.22
CA GLN A 143 -10.49 -8.88 2.58
C GLN A 143 -9.87 -8.76 3.99
N GLY A 144 -10.14 -7.68 4.72
CA GLY A 144 -9.68 -7.46 6.09
C GLY A 144 -8.36 -6.67 6.18
N VAL A 145 -7.85 -6.11 5.10
CA VAL A 145 -6.69 -5.22 5.15
C VAL A 145 -7.12 -3.85 5.67
N GLY A 146 -6.52 -3.39 6.77
CA GLY A 146 -6.71 -2.03 7.26
C GLY A 146 -5.99 -1.03 6.34
N ILE A 147 -6.70 0.00 5.86
CA ILE A 147 -6.12 0.99 4.94
C ILE A 147 -5.93 2.31 5.66
N ILE A 148 -4.72 2.86 5.61
CA ILE A 148 -4.42 4.24 6.00
C ILE A 148 -4.14 5.01 4.72
N TYR A 149 -5.10 5.84 4.32
CA TYR A 149 -5.05 6.61 3.08
C TYR A 149 -4.72 8.07 3.39
N ILE A 150 -3.59 8.55 2.90
CA ILE A 150 -3.13 9.92 3.07
C ILE A 150 -3.36 10.66 1.75
N SER A 151 -4.11 11.76 1.80
CA SER A 151 -4.37 12.61 0.63
C SER A 151 -4.73 14.03 1.06
N HIS A 152 -4.39 15.00 0.23
CA HIS A 152 -4.88 16.36 0.33
C HIS A 152 -6.17 16.59 -0.48
N ARG A 153 -6.63 15.58 -1.23
CA ARG A 153 -7.86 15.61 -2.03
C ARG A 153 -9.05 15.13 -1.19
N ILE A 154 -9.74 16.07 -0.59
CA ILE A 154 -10.85 15.79 0.34
C ILE A 154 -11.92 14.89 -0.29
N GLU A 155 -12.24 15.08 -1.57
CA GLU A 155 -13.26 14.29 -2.28
C GLU A 155 -12.90 12.81 -2.33
N GLU A 156 -11.63 12.47 -2.56
CA GLU A 156 -11.16 11.08 -2.55
C GLU A 156 -11.35 10.46 -1.16
N VAL A 157 -10.92 11.19 -0.12
CA VAL A 157 -11.02 10.73 1.27
C VAL A 157 -12.47 10.42 1.64
N PHE A 158 -13.42 11.28 1.29
CA PHE A 158 -14.84 11.06 1.55
C PHE A 158 -15.41 9.83 0.82
N ASN A 159 -14.88 9.49 -0.33
CA ASN A 159 -15.39 8.40 -1.15
C ASN A 159 -14.92 7.00 -0.66
N ILE A 160 -13.75 6.92 -0.01
CA ILE A 160 -13.10 5.62 0.24
C ILE A 160 -12.85 5.32 1.71
N THR A 161 -13.10 6.27 2.64
CA THR A 161 -12.75 6.07 4.05
C THR A 161 -13.97 6.00 4.95
N ASP A 162 -13.87 5.23 6.03
CA ASP A 162 -14.88 5.17 7.09
C ASP A 162 -14.69 6.27 8.13
N ARG A 163 -13.44 6.74 8.29
CA ARG A 163 -13.05 7.73 9.29
C ARG A 163 -11.98 8.66 8.75
N ILE A 164 -12.12 9.94 9.03
CA ILE A 164 -11.19 10.99 8.61
C ILE A 164 -10.51 11.57 9.84
N THR A 165 -9.19 11.61 9.80
CA THR A 165 -8.36 12.27 10.80
C THR A 165 -7.66 13.46 10.16
N VAL A 166 -7.86 14.65 10.69
CA VAL A 166 -7.21 15.88 10.23
C VAL A 166 -5.97 16.15 11.04
N MET A 167 -4.86 16.36 10.36
CA MET A 167 -3.60 16.79 10.95
C MET A 167 -3.16 18.12 10.32
N ARG A 168 -2.60 19.01 11.13
CA ARG A 168 -2.04 20.30 10.69
C ARG A 168 -0.81 20.62 11.53
N ASP A 169 0.29 21.00 10.88
CA ASP A 169 1.58 21.34 11.53
C ASP A 169 2.05 20.24 12.51
N GLY A 170 1.90 18.97 12.11
CA GLY A 170 2.26 17.80 12.93
C GLY A 170 1.32 17.50 14.10
N LYS A 171 0.24 18.25 14.28
CA LYS A 171 -0.72 18.08 15.39
C LYS A 171 -2.03 17.46 14.92
N LEU A 172 -2.56 16.56 15.74
CA LEU A 172 -3.91 16.05 15.58
C LEU A 172 -4.90 17.19 15.88
N ILE A 173 -5.73 17.53 14.87
CA ILE A 173 -6.80 18.55 15.02
C ILE A 173 -8.12 17.89 15.38
N GLY A 174 -8.47 16.78 14.76
CA GLY A 174 -9.68 16.04 15.08
C GLY A 174 -9.87 14.81 14.23
N THR A 175 -10.77 13.94 14.69
CA THR A 175 -11.17 12.73 13.98
C THR A 175 -12.70 12.65 13.91
N LYS A 176 -13.25 12.34 12.74
CA LYS A 176 -14.70 12.17 12.50
C LYS A 176 -14.98 10.92 11.69
N LEU A 177 -16.15 10.31 11.88
CA LEU A 177 -16.68 9.31 10.96
C LEU A 177 -17.08 10.00 9.65
N THR A 178 -16.70 9.39 8.53
CA THR A 178 -17.01 9.92 7.18
C THR A 178 -18.53 9.94 6.94
N LYS A 179 -19.22 8.90 7.39
CA LYS A 179 -20.69 8.81 7.29
C LYS A 179 -21.34 9.90 8.12
N GLY A 180 -22.00 10.85 7.45
CA GLY A 180 -22.69 11.98 8.07
C GLY A 180 -21.83 13.23 8.28
N ALA A 181 -20.53 13.19 8.02
CA ALA A 181 -19.69 14.38 8.02
C ALA A 181 -19.92 15.20 6.74
N LYS A 182 -19.89 16.52 6.88
CA LYS A 182 -19.91 17.43 5.72
C LYS A 182 -18.51 17.89 5.39
N GLN A 183 -18.19 17.96 4.10
CA GLN A 183 -16.87 18.38 3.63
C GLN A 183 -16.43 19.73 4.21
N LYS A 184 -17.37 20.69 4.32
CA LYS A 184 -17.11 22.00 4.96
C LYS A 184 -16.69 21.90 6.42
N GLU A 185 -17.17 20.90 7.15
CA GLU A 185 -16.83 20.71 8.56
C GLU A 185 -15.41 20.19 8.76
N ILE A 186 -14.90 19.44 7.79
CA ILE A 186 -13.52 18.93 7.80
C ILE A 186 -12.54 20.05 7.41
N ILE A 187 -12.92 20.93 6.49
CA ILE A 187 -12.08 22.08 6.06
C ILE A 187 -11.97 23.14 7.18
N LEU A 188 -12.99 23.28 8.01
CA LEU A 188 -13.05 24.29 9.09
C LEU A 188 -12.38 23.85 10.41
N ILE A 189 -11.97 22.59 10.49
CA ILE A 189 -11.18 22.08 11.62
C ILE A 189 -9.68 22.38 11.38
#